data_bbfb1bc659f64f4de34e2293b283d490
#
_entry.id   bbfb1bc659f64f4de34e2293b283d490
#
_cell.length_a   1.000
_cell.length_b   1.000
_cell.length_c   1.000
_cell.angle_alpha   90.00
_cell.angle_beta   90.00
_cell.angle_gamma   90.00
#
_symmetry.space_group_name_H-M   'P 1'
#
loop_
_entity.id
_entity.type
_entity.pdbx_description
1 polymer ?
#
loop_
_entity_poly.entity_id
_entity_poly.type
_entity_poly.pdbx_seq_one_letter_code
_entity_poly.pdbx_strand_id
1 'polypeptide(L)'
;MAVKRNLYSVKIMAYKARMARKPRKAKAGVRPAPKRAAPGRSGRKPGAPRTAGASEDTPYHHGALRDALLKAAETVLERDGLAGLTLRAVAREAGVSHAAPTHHFADLTGLVSELAAIGFRQFNTAMAAAGAAAGSTPMEKALARAKAYVAYAQAHPGMYGLMFRTERLDMKRPSLHEAAEASFAGLAGAIGASRQEQISEQALSLDQAAAIARAWSLVHGFTMLLLDDRLSDILRRLPKGTDVETLLDAMLRSTVGRPPGH
;
A
#
# COMPACT_ATOMS: atom_id res chain seq x y z
N MET A 1 -22.76 -10.51 -39.44
CA MET A 1 -22.87 -10.17 -38.01
C MET A 1 -21.54 -10.42 -37.32
N ALA A 2 -20.78 -9.36 -37.07
CA ALA A 2 -19.46 -9.49 -36.42
C ALA A 2 -19.64 -9.51 -34.91
N VAL A 3 -19.25 -10.60 -34.27
CA VAL A 3 -19.25 -10.76 -32.82
C VAL A 3 -18.21 -9.79 -32.23
N LYS A 4 -18.66 -8.71 -31.59
CA LYS A 4 -17.80 -7.84 -30.79
C LYS A 4 -17.15 -8.68 -29.69
N ARG A 5 -15.89 -9.06 -29.87
CA ARG A 5 -15.07 -9.68 -28.83
C ARG A 5 -15.02 -8.71 -27.64
N ASN A 6 -15.54 -9.20 -26.52
CA ASN A 6 -15.63 -8.45 -25.27
C ASN A 6 -14.22 -8.03 -24.83
N LEU A 7 -13.91 -6.73 -24.84
CA LEU A 7 -12.65 -6.15 -24.36
C LEU A 7 -12.25 -6.62 -22.95
N TYR A 8 -13.23 -7.05 -22.17
CA TYR A 8 -13.09 -7.58 -20.82
C TYR A 8 -12.31 -8.88 -20.78
N SER A 9 -12.59 -9.82 -21.70
CA SER A 9 -11.87 -11.11 -21.82
C SER A 9 -10.41 -10.91 -22.21
N VAL A 10 -10.10 -9.88 -23.01
CA VAL A 10 -8.74 -9.55 -23.45
C VAL A 10 -7.92 -8.98 -22.29
N LYS A 11 -8.50 -8.11 -21.46
CA LYS A 11 -7.81 -7.54 -20.28
C LYS A 11 -7.53 -8.59 -19.20
N ILE A 12 -8.48 -9.50 -18.94
CA ILE A 12 -8.27 -10.62 -17.99
C ILE A 12 -7.21 -11.60 -18.49
N MET A 13 -7.19 -11.92 -19.80
CA MET A 13 -6.13 -12.76 -20.38
C MET A 13 -4.77 -12.06 -20.33
N ALA A 14 -4.69 -10.76 -20.59
CA ALA A 14 -3.45 -9.99 -20.47
C ALA A 14 -2.96 -9.93 -19.03
N TYR A 15 -3.85 -9.76 -18.05
CA TYR A 15 -3.51 -9.79 -16.62
C TYR A 15 -3.02 -11.18 -16.17
N LYS A 16 -3.72 -12.26 -16.54
CA LYS A 16 -3.31 -13.65 -16.26
C LYS A 16 -2.00 -14.01 -16.95
N ALA A 17 -1.79 -13.60 -18.21
CA ALA A 17 -0.54 -13.82 -18.94
C ALA A 17 0.63 -13.04 -18.33
N ARG A 18 0.39 -11.86 -17.77
CA ARG A 18 1.39 -11.05 -17.06
C ARG A 18 1.80 -11.68 -15.72
N MET A 19 0.85 -12.28 -15.00
CA MET A 19 1.11 -13.00 -13.74
C MET A 19 1.74 -14.38 -13.95
N ALA A 20 1.50 -15.04 -15.10
CA ALA A 20 2.06 -16.36 -15.41
C ALA A 20 3.50 -16.35 -15.95
N ARG A 21 4.08 -15.18 -16.24
CA ARG A 21 5.49 -15.09 -16.67
C ARG A 21 6.42 -15.25 -15.47
N LYS A 22 6.75 -16.51 -15.14
CA LYS A 22 7.91 -16.83 -14.29
C LYS A 22 9.18 -16.23 -14.92
N PRO A 23 10.07 -15.61 -14.14
CA PRO A 23 11.34 -15.12 -14.68
C PRO A 23 12.14 -16.31 -15.23
N ARG A 24 12.48 -16.26 -16.53
CA ARG A 24 13.40 -17.21 -17.15
C ARG A 24 14.75 -17.08 -16.45
N LYS A 25 15.20 -18.15 -15.81
CA LYS A 25 16.59 -18.27 -15.31
C LYS A 25 17.54 -18.05 -16.49
N ALA A 26 18.31 -16.97 -16.45
CA ALA A 26 19.41 -16.73 -17.36
C ALA A 26 20.48 -17.79 -17.09
N LYS A 27 20.82 -18.58 -18.11
CA LYS A 27 21.97 -19.50 -18.08
C LYS A 27 23.25 -18.65 -17.96
N ALA A 28 24.00 -18.85 -16.90
CA ALA A 28 25.32 -18.28 -16.72
C ALA A 28 26.27 -18.87 -17.77
N GLY A 29 26.68 -18.05 -18.73
CA GLY A 29 27.77 -18.33 -19.64
C GLY A 29 29.10 -18.11 -18.91
N VAL A 30 29.86 -19.15 -18.75
CA VAL A 30 31.24 -19.15 -18.26
C VAL A 30 32.12 -18.45 -19.29
N ARG A 31 32.77 -17.34 -18.94
CA ARG A 31 33.87 -16.74 -19.71
C ARG A 31 35.20 -17.02 -18.98
N PRO A 32 36.24 -17.41 -19.70
CA PRO A 32 37.53 -17.74 -19.11
C PRO A 32 38.31 -16.49 -18.67
N ALA A 33 39.10 -16.65 -17.64
CA ALA A 33 39.94 -15.62 -17.03
C ALA A 33 41.13 -15.19 -17.95
N PRO A 34 41.53 -13.90 -17.95
CA PRO A 34 42.77 -13.48 -18.52
C PRO A 34 43.94 -13.59 -17.52
N LYS A 35 45.10 -13.97 -18.07
CA LYS A 35 46.37 -14.26 -17.41
C LYS A 35 47.00 -13.04 -16.71
N ARG A 36 47.62 -13.31 -15.57
CA ARG A 36 48.51 -12.44 -14.81
C ARG A 36 49.66 -11.88 -15.65
N ALA A 37 49.98 -10.61 -15.48
CA ALA A 37 51.30 -10.03 -15.74
C ALA A 37 51.80 -9.35 -14.46
N ALA A 38 53.06 -9.56 -14.16
CA ALA A 38 53.76 -9.16 -12.95
C ALA A 38 54.40 -7.75 -13.06
N PRO A 39 55.12 -7.22 -12.03
CA PRO A 39 54.99 -5.81 -11.63
C PRO A 39 56.13 -4.94 -12.08
N GLY A 40 55.84 -3.65 -12.32
CA GLY A 40 56.85 -2.60 -12.51
C GLY A 40 56.88 -1.68 -11.28
N ARG A 41 58.05 -1.60 -10.66
CA ARG A 41 58.44 -0.61 -9.63
C ARG A 41 58.68 0.76 -10.30
N SER A 42 58.22 1.84 -9.69
CA SER A 42 59.10 2.98 -9.32
C SER A 42 58.30 4.23 -8.95
N GLY A 43 58.83 5.01 -7.98
CA GLY A 43 58.66 6.45 -7.94
C GLY A 43 57.91 7.04 -6.75
N ARG A 44 58.50 7.02 -5.58
CA ARG A 44 58.08 7.79 -4.39
C ARG A 44 58.54 9.25 -4.54
N LYS A 45 57.57 10.21 -4.45
CA LYS A 45 57.88 11.61 -4.09
C LYS A 45 57.00 12.02 -2.92
N PRO A 46 57.53 12.71 -1.89
CA PRO A 46 56.76 13.16 -0.74
C PRO A 46 56.09 14.51 -1.04
N GLY A 47 54.84 14.64 -0.75
CA GLY A 47 54.09 15.90 -0.88
C GLY A 47 53.24 16.16 0.36
N ALA A 48 53.57 17.20 1.04
CA ALA A 48 52.91 18.10 2.01
C ALA A 48 51.65 17.65 2.79
N PRO A 49 51.50 18.06 4.05
CA PRO A 49 50.39 17.71 4.92
C PRO A 49 49.11 18.46 4.50
N ARG A 50 48.08 17.72 4.16
CA ARG A 50 46.74 18.26 3.99
C ARG A 50 46.10 18.30 5.37
N THR A 51 45.81 19.50 5.83
CA THR A 51 45.00 19.81 6.99
C THR A 51 43.71 19.04 6.96
N ALA A 52 43.48 18.23 8.00
CA ALA A 52 42.22 17.56 8.27
C ALA A 52 41.17 18.63 8.63
N GLY A 53 40.31 18.95 7.68
CA GLY A 53 39.05 19.59 7.98
C GLY A 53 38.15 18.54 8.63
N ALA A 54 37.93 18.67 9.91
CA ALA A 54 36.91 17.93 10.62
C ALA A 54 35.55 18.31 10.01
N SER A 55 34.97 17.41 9.22
CA SER A 55 33.55 17.48 8.89
C SER A 55 32.81 17.09 10.16
N GLU A 56 32.17 18.06 10.81
CA GLU A 56 31.20 17.84 11.86
C GLU A 56 30.07 16.95 11.27
N ASP A 57 30.11 15.66 11.57
CA ASP A 57 29.03 14.71 11.35
C ASP A 57 27.86 15.07 12.26
N THR A 58 26.99 15.94 11.77
CA THR A 58 25.75 16.31 12.47
C THR A 58 24.79 15.09 12.42
N PRO A 59 24.24 14.61 13.55
CA PRO A 59 23.29 13.48 13.61
C PRO A 59 22.00 13.66 12.81
N TYR A 60 21.81 14.83 12.21
CA TYR A 60 20.61 15.27 11.47
C TYR A 60 20.42 14.60 10.10
N HIS A 61 21.48 14.01 9.52
CA HIS A 61 21.42 13.51 8.13
C HIS A 61 20.86 12.09 7.98
N HIS A 62 20.89 11.23 9.01
CA HIS A 62 20.43 9.85 8.90
C HIS A 62 18.90 9.74 8.79
N GLY A 63 18.15 10.59 9.49
CA GLY A 63 16.68 10.65 9.41
C GLY A 63 16.21 11.17 8.05
N ALA A 64 16.81 12.27 7.58
CA ALA A 64 16.44 12.89 6.32
C ALA A 64 16.63 11.97 5.10
N LEU A 65 17.70 11.16 5.07
CA LEU A 65 17.93 10.21 3.99
C LEU A 65 16.91 9.05 4.02
N ARG A 66 16.59 8.53 5.21
CA ARG A 66 15.57 7.49 5.37
C ARG A 66 14.21 7.96 4.84
N ASP A 67 13.81 9.19 5.18
CA ASP A 67 12.55 9.77 4.75
C ASP A 67 12.54 10.06 3.23
N ALA A 68 13.65 10.52 2.68
CA ALA A 68 13.83 10.70 1.24
C ALA A 68 13.68 9.37 0.47
N LEU A 69 14.25 8.27 1.02
CA LEU A 69 14.09 6.94 0.44
C LEU A 69 12.64 6.43 0.50
N LEU A 70 11.91 6.68 1.59
CA LEU A 70 10.49 6.33 1.70
C LEU A 70 9.65 7.14 0.73
N LYS A 71 9.92 8.43 0.56
CA LYS A 71 9.24 9.28 -0.42
C LYS A 71 9.52 8.83 -1.85
N ALA A 72 10.76 8.49 -2.16
CA ALA A 72 11.13 7.91 -3.46
C ALA A 72 10.42 6.56 -3.70
N ALA A 73 10.31 5.72 -2.67
CA ALA A 73 9.60 4.45 -2.75
C ALA A 73 8.10 4.64 -3.03
N GLU A 74 7.46 5.61 -2.40
CA GLU A 74 6.06 6.00 -2.66
C GLU A 74 5.90 6.44 -4.12
N THR A 75 6.77 7.33 -4.61
CA THR A 75 6.76 7.80 -6.00
C THR A 75 6.91 6.65 -7.01
N VAL A 76 7.87 5.73 -6.78
CA VAL A 76 8.06 4.55 -7.63
C VAL A 76 6.84 3.63 -7.58
N LEU A 77 6.27 3.43 -6.39
CA LEU A 77 5.10 2.57 -6.20
C LEU A 77 3.88 3.08 -7.00
N GLU A 78 3.59 4.38 -6.93
CA GLU A 78 2.44 4.97 -7.63
C GLU A 78 2.66 5.02 -9.15
N ARG A 79 3.87 5.30 -9.61
CA ARG A 79 4.19 5.37 -11.04
C ARG A 79 4.30 4.00 -11.70
N ASP A 80 5.06 3.09 -11.10
CA ASP A 80 5.50 1.82 -11.70
C ASP A 80 4.78 0.59 -11.10
N GLY A 81 3.98 0.81 -10.06
CA GLY A 81 3.29 -0.23 -9.31
C GLY A 81 4.24 -1.12 -8.51
N LEU A 82 3.66 -2.12 -7.85
CA LEU A 82 4.39 -3.03 -6.97
C LEU A 82 5.48 -3.85 -7.69
N ALA A 83 5.27 -4.12 -8.98
CA ALA A 83 6.23 -4.87 -9.79
C ALA A 83 7.50 -4.05 -10.13
N GLY A 84 7.38 -2.73 -10.22
CA GLY A 84 8.49 -1.81 -10.46
C GLY A 84 9.25 -1.43 -9.19
N LEU A 85 8.67 -1.65 -8.01
CA LEU A 85 9.27 -1.27 -6.74
C LEU A 85 10.41 -2.20 -6.36
N THR A 86 11.64 -1.71 -6.49
CA THR A 86 12.87 -2.41 -6.12
C THR A 86 13.82 -1.46 -5.39
N LEU A 87 14.75 -1.98 -4.57
CA LEU A 87 15.75 -1.14 -3.87
C LEU A 87 16.56 -0.30 -4.85
N ARG A 88 16.91 -0.84 -6.05
CA ARG A 88 17.63 -0.10 -7.07
C ARG A 88 16.80 1.02 -7.70
N ALA A 89 15.51 0.78 -7.95
CA ALA A 89 14.62 1.81 -8.47
C ALA A 89 14.47 2.96 -7.45
N VAL A 90 14.31 2.62 -6.16
CA VAL A 90 14.22 3.60 -5.08
C VAL A 90 15.51 4.40 -4.91
N ALA A 91 16.68 3.75 -4.93
CA ALA A 91 17.97 4.45 -4.86
C ALA A 91 18.14 5.45 -6.02
N ARG A 92 17.80 5.03 -7.24
CA ARG A 92 17.85 5.89 -8.43
C ARG A 92 16.88 7.07 -8.32
N GLU A 93 15.65 6.82 -7.87
CA GLU A 93 14.64 7.86 -7.68
C GLU A 93 15.07 8.89 -6.63
N ALA A 94 15.69 8.42 -5.53
CA ALA A 94 16.22 9.30 -4.47
C ALA A 94 17.56 9.97 -4.83
N GLY A 95 18.19 9.64 -5.95
CA GLY A 95 19.48 10.19 -6.34
C GLY A 95 20.66 9.77 -5.45
N VAL A 96 20.59 8.56 -4.86
CA VAL A 96 21.60 8.08 -3.91
C VAL A 96 22.27 6.78 -4.37
N SER A 97 23.29 6.34 -3.63
CA SER A 97 23.99 5.09 -3.92
C SER A 97 23.04 3.88 -3.80
N HIS A 98 23.29 2.85 -4.60
CA HIS A 98 22.49 1.61 -4.56
C HIS A 98 22.56 0.86 -3.22
N ALA A 99 23.58 1.14 -2.40
CA ALA A 99 23.71 0.55 -1.07
C ALA A 99 22.84 1.25 -0.01
N ALA A 100 22.46 2.50 -0.21
CA ALA A 100 21.73 3.29 0.76
C ALA A 100 20.39 2.66 1.22
N PRO A 101 19.50 2.17 0.33
CA PRO A 101 18.27 1.53 0.78
C PRO A 101 18.52 0.27 1.62
N THR A 102 19.50 -0.55 1.27
CA THR A 102 19.85 -1.75 2.03
C THR A 102 20.37 -1.40 3.42
N HIS A 103 21.14 -0.32 3.55
CA HIS A 103 21.65 0.14 4.83
C HIS A 103 20.52 0.58 5.78
N HIS A 104 19.46 1.23 5.26
CA HIS A 104 18.37 1.76 6.07
C HIS A 104 17.25 0.73 6.35
N PHE A 105 17.01 -0.20 5.43
CA PHE A 105 15.83 -1.08 5.48
C PHE A 105 16.18 -2.57 5.49
N ALA A 106 17.45 -2.93 5.39
CA ALA A 106 18.00 -4.28 5.23
C ALA A 106 17.68 -4.88 3.84
N ASP A 107 16.42 -5.00 3.48
CA ASP A 107 15.95 -5.59 2.23
C ASP A 107 14.69 -4.89 1.69
N LEU A 108 14.14 -5.43 0.59
CA LEU A 108 12.92 -4.91 0.01
C LEU A 108 11.72 -5.10 0.94
N THR A 109 11.64 -6.21 1.67
CA THR A 109 10.55 -6.48 2.62
C THR A 109 10.55 -5.42 3.73
N GLY A 110 11.72 -5.06 4.26
CA GLY A 110 11.86 -3.99 5.23
C GLY A 110 11.40 -2.64 4.70
N LEU A 111 11.80 -2.28 3.48
CA LEU A 111 11.38 -1.03 2.84
C LEU A 111 9.87 -0.97 2.63
N VAL A 112 9.27 -2.02 2.02
CA VAL A 112 7.83 -2.01 1.72
C VAL A 112 6.97 -2.10 2.98
N SER A 113 7.47 -2.71 4.05
CA SER A 113 6.77 -2.74 5.35
C SER A 113 6.73 -1.36 6.00
N GLU A 114 7.84 -0.60 5.96
CA GLU A 114 7.84 0.79 6.43
C GLU A 114 6.93 1.69 5.58
N LEU A 115 6.93 1.47 4.27
CA LEU A 115 6.06 2.20 3.36
C LEU A 115 4.58 1.89 3.62
N ALA A 116 4.23 0.61 3.82
CA ALA A 116 2.87 0.20 4.19
C ALA A 116 2.43 0.79 5.54
N ALA A 117 3.34 0.90 6.51
CA ALA A 117 3.06 1.57 7.79
C ALA A 117 2.69 3.05 7.61
N ILE A 118 3.35 3.75 6.68
CA ILE A 118 2.97 5.13 6.30
C ILE A 118 1.57 5.13 5.68
N GLY A 119 1.30 4.22 4.74
CA GLY A 119 -0.01 4.08 4.11
C GLY A 119 -1.12 3.85 5.12
N PHE A 120 -0.94 2.94 6.08
CA PHE A 120 -1.92 2.71 7.16
C PHE A 120 -2.13 3.95 8.03
N ARG A 121 -1.08 4.70 8.38
CA ARG A 121 -1.22 5.93 9.17
C ARG A 121 -2.00 7.01 8.41
N GLN A 122 -1.71 7.22 7.14
CA GLN A 122 -2.44 8.16 6.28
C GLN A 122 -3.92 7.74 6.14
N PHE A 123 -4.15 6.46 5.89
CA PHE A 123 -5.49 5.87 5.83
C PHE A 123 -6.28 6.07 7.12
N ASN A 124 -5.67 5.75 8.28
CA ASN A 124 -6.31 5.93 9.59
C ASN A 124 -6.67 7.40 9.87
N THR A 125 -5.79 8.33 9.49
CA THR A 125 -6.04 9.77 9.60
C THR A 125 -7.24 10.18 8.75
N ALA A 126 -7.34 9.71 7.50
CA ALA A 126 -8.46 9.99 6.62
C ALA A 126 -9.79 9.44 7.17
N MET A 127 -9.77 8.21 7.69
CA MET A 127 -10.97 7.60 8.30
C MET A 127 -11.41 8.35 9.55
N ALA A 128 -10.49 8.74 10.42
CA ALA A 128 -10.79 9.49 11.64
C ALA A 128 -11.35 10.87 11.32
N ALA A 129 -10.73 11.60 10.39
CA ALA A 129 -11.18 12.93 9.96
C ALA A 129 -12.58 12.89 9.35
N ALA A 130 -12.87 11.92 8.46
CA ALA A 130 -14.19 11.74 7.86
C ALA A 130 -15.26 11.44 8.91
N GLY A 131 -14.96 10.56 9.87
CA GLY A 131 -15.89 10.25 10.94
C GLY A 131 -16.15 11.41 11.90
N ALA A 132 -15.16 12.28 12.14
CA ALA A 132 -15.26 13.47 12.97
C ALA A 132 -16.07 14.60 12.28
N ALA A 133 -15.89 14.76 10.97
CA ALA A 133 -16.59 15.77 10.17
C ALA A 133 -18.06 15.38 9.82
N ALA A 134 -18.43 14.11 10.01
CA ALA A 134 -19.77 13.62 9.70
C ALA A 134 -20.82 14.09 10.72
N GLY A 135 -22.09 13.94 10.36
CA GLY A 135 -23.23 14.20 11.26
C GLY A 135 -23.21 13.34 12.53
N SER A 136 -24.21 13.54 13.39
CA SER A 136 -24.24 12.95 14.73
C SER A 136 -24.59 11.45 14.75
N THR A 137 -25.29 10.97 13.72
CA THR A 137 -25.78 9.59 13.73
C THR A 137 -24.68 8.57 13.37
N PRO A 138 -24.76 7.35 13.93
CA PRO A 138 -23.82 6.29 13.56
C PRO A 138 -23.80 5.99 12.06
N MET A 139 -24.94 6.08 11.39
CA MET A 139 -25.06 5.86 9.95
C MET A 139 -24.31 6.91 9.14
N GLU A 140 -24.48 8.21 9.46
CA GLU A 140 -23.75 9.29 8.78
C GLU A 140 -22.25 9.11 8.93
N LYS A 141 -21.78 8.75 10.14
CA LYS A 141 -20.35 8.46 10.40
C LYS A 141 -19.86 7.24 9.63
N ALA A 142 -20.68 6.20 9.52
CA ALA A 142 -20.33 5.00 8.75
C ALA A 142 -20.21 5.30 7.24
N LEU A 143 -21.18 6.04 6.68
CA LEU A 143 -21.16 6.48 5.28
C LEU A 143 -19.95 7.35 4.98
N ALA A 144 -19.66 8.34 5.84
CA ALA A 144 -18.52 9.22 5.67
C ALA A 144 -17.19 8.46 5.67
N ARG A 145 -17.00 7.52 6.61
CA ARG A 145 -15.82 6.65 6.63
C ARG A 145 -15.72 5.76 5.41
N ALA A 146 -16.83 5.17 4.95
CA ALA A 146 -16.82 4.32 3.77
C ALA A 146 -16.47 5.11 2.49
N LYS A 147 -16.97 6.33 2.34
CA LYS A 147 -16.60 7.23 1.25
C LYS A 147 -15.12 7.60 1.30
N ALA A 148 -14.60 7.95 2.48
CA ALA A 148 -13.19 8.24 2.67
C ALA A 148 -12.29 7.02 2.39
N TYR A 149 -12.75 5.81 2.73
CA TYR A 149 -12.08 4.56 2.40
C TYR A 149 -11.89 4.40 0.89
N VAL A 150 -12.99 4.54 0.14
CA VAL A 150 -12.97 4.44 -1.33
C VAL A 150 -12.12 5.56 -1.94
N ALA A 151 -12.30 6.79 -1.47
CA ALA A 151 -11.54 7.95 -1.96
C ALA A 151 -10.03 7.80 -1.74
N TYR A 152 -9.60 7.31 -0.56
CA TYR A 152 -8.19 7.01 -0.31
C TYR A 152 -7.64 5.97 -1.28
N ALA A 153 -8.36 4.88 -1.49
CA ALA A 153 -7.93 3.81 -2.40
C ALA A 153 -7.84 4.26 -3.86
N GLN A 154 -8.75 5.14 -4.31
CA GLN A 154 -8.71 5.74 -5.64
C GLN A 154 -7.57 6.75 -5.81
N ALA A 155 -7.28 7.54 -4.77
CA ALA A 155 -6.19 8.52 -4.78
C ALA A 155 -4.81 7.87 -4.71
N HIS A 156 -4.70 6.72 -4.02
CA HIS A 156 -3.44 6.02 -3.75
C HIS A 156 -3.51 4.52 -4.09
N PRO A 157 -3.81 4.14 -5.35
CA PRO A 157 -4.07 2.74 -5.70
C PRO A 157 -2.85 1.82 -5.50
N GLY A 158 -1.65 2.33 -5.71
CA GLY A 158 -0.40 1.62 -5.45
C GLY A 158 -0.21 1.33 -3.97
N MET A 159 -0.36 2.36 -3.13
CA MET A 159 -0.24 2.26 -1.68
C MET A 159 -1.33 1.34 -1.09
N TYR A 160 -2.58 1.53 -1.51
CA TYR A 160 -3.69 0.69 -1.08
C TYR A 160 -3.43 -0.79 -1.43
N GLY A 161 -2.99 -1.05 -2.67
CA GLY A 161 -2.62 -2.40 -3.09
C GLY A 161 -1.47 -3.00 -2.26
N LEU A 162 -0.50 -2.20 -1.84
CA LEU A 162 0.61 -2.64 -0.98
C LEU A 162 0.14 -2.99 0.43
N MET A 163 -0.68 -2.14 1.06
CA MET A 163 -1.15 -2.31 2.44
C MET A 163 -1.82 -3.66 2.68
N PHE A 164 -2.52 -4.19 1.69
CA PHE A 164 -3.26 -5.45 1.81
C PHE A 164 -2.55 -6.67 1.17
N ARG A 165 -1.27 -6.53 0.78
CA ARG A 165 -0.42 -7.61 0.26
C ARG A 165 0.46 -8.21 1.35
N THR A 166 -0.17 -8.85 2.34
CA THR A 166 0.51 -9.39 3.53
C THR A 166 1.63 -10.38 3.21
N GLU A 167 1.58 -11.07 2.07
CA GLU A 167 2.65 -11.97 1.61
C GLU A 167 3.98 -11.27 1.27
N ARG A 168 3.97 -9.94 1.15
CA ARG A 168 5.15 -9.11 0.87
C ARG A 168 5.62 -8.30 2.06
N LEU A 169 4.88 -8.32 3.17
CA LEU A 169 5.09 -7.47 4.32
C LEU A 169 5.60 -8.27 5.52
N ASP A 170 6.50 -7.68 6.28
CA ASP A 170 6.87 -8.17 7.59
C ASP A 170 5.90 -7.58 8.64
N MET A 171 4.79 -8.29 8.87
CA MET A 171 3.76 -7.88 9.84
C MET A 171 4.26 -7.84 11.29
N LYS A 172 5.45 -8.38 11.60
CA LYS A 172 6.06 -8.31 12.93
C LYS A 172 6.87 -7.03 13.13
N ARG A 173 7.11 -6.27 12.07
CA ARG A 173 7.83 -4.98 12.17
C ARG A 173 7.01 -4.00 13.00
N PRO A 174 7.57 -3.41 14.08
CA PRO A 174 6.79 -2.63 15.05
C PRO A 174 5.98 -1.50 14.41
N SER A 175 6.59 -0.74 13.49
CA SER A 175 5.94 0.39 12.80
C SER A 175 4.71 -0.03 11.99
N LEU A 176 4.77 -1.20 11.32
CA LEU A 176 3.66 -1.72 10.53
C LEU A 176 2.60 -2.36 11.42
N HIS A 177 3.03 -3.15 12.40
CA HIS A 177 2.11 -3.79 13.35
C HIS A 177 1.25 -2.75 14.06
N GLU A 178 1.87 -1.72 14.65
CA GLU A 178 1.18 -0.63 15.33
C GLU A 178 0.17 0.10 14.41
N ALA A 179 0.58 0.43 13.18
CA ALA A 179 -0.28 1.14 12.25
C ALA A 179 -1.47 0.29 11.76
N ALA A 180 -1.27 -1.02 11.56
CA ALA A 180 -2.33 -1.97 11.18
C ALA A 180 -3.30 -2.24 12.35
N GLU A 181 -2.79 -2.42 13.56
CA GLU A 181 -3.60 -2.55 14.79
C GLU A 181 -4.47 -1.30 15.01
N ALA A 182 -3.92 -0.09 14.82
CA ALA A 182 -4.69 1.14 14.91
C ALA A 182 -5.84 1.20 13.86
N SER A 183 -5.67 0.59 12.67
CA SER A 183 -6.75 0.48 11.69
C SER A 183 -7.86 -0.44 12.18
N PHE A 184 -7.48 -1.58 12.76
CA PHE A 184 -8.45 -2.51 13.35
C PHE A 184 -9.19 -1.87 14.53
N ALA A 185 -8.47 -1.22 15.44
CA ALA A 185 -9.04 -0.49 16.58
C ALA A 185 -10.05 0.59 16.14
N GLY A 186 -9.71 1.35 15.09
CA GLY A 186 -10.59 2.36 14.52
C GLY A 186 -11.89 1.77 13.96
N LEU A 187 -11.82 0.62 13.31
CA LEU A 187 -13.00 -0.10 12.81
C LEU A 187 -13.84 -0.69 13.96
N ALA A 188 -13.19 -1.40 14.89
CA ALA A 188 -13.84 -2.00 16.06
C ALA A 188 -14.57 -0.93 16.90
N GLY A 189 -13.90 0.22 17.16
CA GLY A 189 -14.48 1.35 17.86
C GLY A 189 -15.68 1.95 17.14
N ALA A 190 -15.64 2.05 15.80
CA ALA A 190 -16.76 2.54 15.01
C ALA A 190 -17.99 1.59 15.09
N ILE A 191 -17.76 0.28 15.04
CA ILE A 191 -18.80 -0.74 15.18
C ILE A 191 -19.37 -0.73 16.60
N GLY A 192 -18.51 -0.67 17.64
CA GLY A 192 -18.93 -0.58 19.02
C GLY A 192 -19.81 0.64 19.28
N ALA A 193 -19.40 1.81 18.80
CA ALA A 193 -20.21 3.02 18.91
C ALA A 193 -21.58 2.91 18.20
N SER A 194 -21.62 2.26 17.03
CA SER A 194 -22.87 2.01 16.30
C SER A 194 -23.81 1.04 17.02
N ARG A 195 -23.27 0.10 17.77
CA ARG A 195 -24.02 -0.93 18.53
C ARG A 195 -24.21 -0.58 19.99
N GLN A 196 -23.70 0.56 20.44
CA GLN A 196 -23.72 1.01 21.84
C GLN A 196 -23.08 -0.01 22.80
N GLU A 197 -21.98 -0.66 22.35
CA GLU A 197 -21.25 -1.65 23.13
C GLU A 197 -19.74 -1.35 23.13
N GLN A 198 -19.06 -1.86 24.16
CA GLN A 198 -17.59 -1.85 24.20
C GLN A 198 -17.06 -3.09 23.49
N ILE A 199 -16.18 -2.89 22.52
CA ILE A 199 -15.48 -3.97 21.82
C ILE A 199 -14.04 -4.00 22.29
N SER A 200 -13.64 -5.12 22.94
CA SER A 200 -12.25 -5.37 23.31
C SER A 200 -11.48 -5.90 22.12
N GLU A 201 -10.31 -5.30 21.83
CA GLU A 201 -9.45 -5.75 20.74
C GLU A 201 -8.80 -7.11 21.04
N GLN A 202 -8.65 -7.49 22.33
CA GLN A 202 -8.04 -8.74 22.75
C GLN A 202 -9.01 -9.93 22.77
N ALA A 203 -10.32 -9.66 22.88
CA ALA A 203 -11.32 -10.72 23.00
C ALA A 203 -12.63 -10.30 22.36
N LEU A 204 -12.95 -10.90 21.22
CA LEU A 204 -14.20 -10.65 20.50
C LEU A 204 -15.21 -11.79 20.75
N SER A 205 -16.46 -11.44 20.94
CA SER A 205 -17.55 -12.40 20.74
C SER A 205 -17.68 -12.74 19.25
N LEU A 206 -18.30 -13.88 18.95
CA LEU A 206 -18.58 -14.26 17.56
C LEU A 206 -19.43 -13.20 16.84
N ASP A 207 -20.39 -12.60 17.51
CA ASP A 207 -21.26 -11.58 16.94
C ASP A 207 -20.51 -10.26 16.67
N GLN A 208 -19.62 -9.84 17.57
CA GLN A 208 -18.72 -8.69 17.35
C GLN A 208 -17.78 -8.94 16.17
N ALA A 209 -17.14 -10.11 16.10
CA ALA A 209 -16.28 -10.49 14.99
C ALA A 209 -17.04 -10.51 13.66
N ALA A 210 -18.27 -11.04 13.65
CA ALA A 210 -19.11 -11.06 12.46
C ALA A 210 -19.51 -9.64 12.00
N ALA A 211 -19.83 -8.74 12.94
CA ALA A 211 -20.16 -7.35 12.61
C ALA A 211 -18.95 -6.60 12.01
N ILE A 212 -17.77 -6.76 12.60
CA ILE A 212 -16.50 -6.18 12.09
C ILE A 212 -16.20 -6.73 10.70
N ALA A 213 -16.20 -8.07 10.55
CA ALA A 213 -15.91 -8.73 9.28
C ALA A 213 -16.88 -8.32 8.18
N ARG A 214 -18.18 -8.23 8.48
CA ARG A 214 -19.21 -7.77 7.53
C ARG A 214 -18.94 -6.34 7.06
N ALA A 215 -18.69 -5.40 7.98
CA ALA A 215 -18.45 -4.01 7.63
C ALA A 215 -17.19 -3.86 6.77
N TRP A 216 -16.11 -4.52 7.16
CA TRP A 216 -14.87 -4.50 6.40
C TRP A 216 -15.02 -5.14 5.02
N SER A 217 -15.54 -6.36 4.95
CA SER A 217 -15.72 -7.07 3.67
C SER A 217 -16.57 -6.29 2.68
N LEU A 218 -17.61 -5.60 3.16
CA LEU A 218 -18.49 -4.81 2.33
C LEU A 218 -17.75 -3.66 1.64
N VAL A 219 -17.07 -2.82 2.42
CA VAL A 219 -16.38 -1.64 1.88
C VAL A 219 -15.11 -2.04 1.12
N HIS A 220 -14.33 -3.00 1.64
CA HIS A 220 -13.13 -3.51 0.98
C HIS A 220 -13.45 -4.19 -0.34
N GLY A 221 -14.45 -5.08 -0.34
CA GLY A 221 -14.90 -5.77 -1.56
C GLY A 221 -15.41 -4.79 -2.62
N PHE A 222 -16.22 -3.80 -2.24
CA PHE A 222 -16.65 -2.72 -3.14
C PHE A 222 -15.46 -1.97 -3.73
N THR A 223 -14.50 -1.58 -2.90
CA THR A 223 -13.29 -0.88 -3.32
C THR A 223 -12.45 -1.70 -4.30
N MET A 224 -12.25 -2.99 -4.02
CA MET A 224 -11.50 -3.87 -4.92
C MET A 224 -12.21 -4.03 -6.28
N LEU A 225 -13.54 -4.20 -6.28
CA LEU A 225 -14.32 -4.26 -7.51
C LEU A 225 -14.24 -2.96 -8.31
N LEU A 226 -14.22 -1.81 -7.62
CA LEU A 226 -14.08 -0.50 -8.24
C LEU A 226 -12.70 -0.33 -8.88
N LEU A 227 -11.62 -0.59 -8.14
CA LEU A 227 -10.25 -0.46 -8.64
C LEU A 227 -9.94 -1.41 -9.80
N ASP A 228 -10.59 -2.59 -9.81
CA ASP A 228 -10.48 -3.58 -10.89
C ASP A 228 -11.42 -3.26 -12.09
N ASP A 229 -12.10 -2.10 -12.09
CA ASP A 229 -13.09 -1.70 -13.13
C ASP A 229 -14.27 -2.70 -13.27
N ARG A 230 -14.60 -3.45 -12.21
CA ARG A 230 -15.66 -4.47 -12.26
C ARG A 230 -17.06 -3.92 -11.97
N LEU A 231 -17.17 -2.69 -11.45
CA LEU A 231 -18.46 -2.04 -11.21
C LEU A 231 -19.00 -1.30 -12.43
N SER A 232 -18.20 -1.10 -13.47
CA SER A 232 -18.58 -0.37 -14.68
C SER A 232 -19.81 -0.93 -15.38
N ASP A 233 -19.96 -2.27 -15.41
CA ASP A 233 -21.14 -2.94 -16.00
C ASP A 233 -22.42 -2.73 -15.20
N ILE A 234 -22.30 -2.63 -13.88
CA ILE A 234 -23.42 -2.32 -13.00
C ILE A 234 -23.82 -0.86 -13.16
N LEU A 235 -22.85 0.06 -13.09
CA LEU A 235 -23.08 1.50 -13.20
C LEU A 235 -23.74 1.88 -14.53
N ARG A 236 -23.36 1.24 -15.63
CA ARG A 236 -23.99 1.50 -16.94
C ARG A 236 -25.46 1.08 -17.04
N ARG A 237 -25.94 0.22 -16.14
CA ARG A 237 -27.34 -0.24 -16.09
C ARG A 237 -28.20 0.57 -15.16
N LEU A 238 -27.60 1.48 -14.39
CA LEU A 238 -28.30 2.36 -13.47
C LEU A 238 -28.88 3.59 -14.20
N PRO A 239 -29.82 4.30 -13.60
CA PRO A 239 -30.32 5.56 -14.13
C PRO A 239 -29.16 6.54 -14.41
N LYS A 240 -29.31 7.35 -15.47
CA LYS A 240 -28.32 8.36 -15.81
C LYS A 240 -28.04 9.30 -14.64
N GLY A 241 -26.77 9.55 -14.36
CA GLY A 241 -26.33 10.40 -13.24
C GLY A 241 -26.07 9.65 -11.93
N THR A 242 -26.32 8.33 -11.89
CA THR A 242 -25.91 7.51 -10.73
C THR A 242 -24.38 7.31 -10.78
N ASP A 243 -23.70 7.77 -9.74
CA ASP A 243 -22.27 7.64 -9.58
C ASP A 243 -21.89 6.51 -8.57
N VAL A 244 -20.57 6.33 -8.41
CA VAL A 244 -20.00 5.33 -7.50
C VAL A 244 -20.41 5.60 -6.05
N GLU A 245 -20.47 6.86 -5.64
CA GLU A 245 -20.84 7.21 -4.25
C GLU A 245 -22.29 6.89 -3.97
N THR A 246 -23.19 7.19 -4.89
CA THR A 246 -24.61 6.86 -4.79
C THR A 246 -24.83 5.34 -4.69
N LEU A 247 -24.07 4.56 -5.48
CA LEU A 247 -24.12 3.09 -5.40
C LEU A 247 -23.61 2.58 -4.05
N LEU A 248 -22.51 3.14 -3.54
CA LEU A 248 -21.96 2.82 -2.22
C LEU A 248 -22.96 3.14 -1.10
N ASP A 249 -23.56 4.32 -1.13
CA ASP A 249 -24.59 4.75 -0.17
C ASP A 249 -25.78 3.78 -0.15
N ALA A 250 -26.31 3.42 -1.33
CA ALA A 250 -27.41 2.48 -1.45
C ALA A 250 -27.05 1.11 -0.89
N MET A 251 -25.85 0.61 -1.19
CA MET A 251 -25.34 -0.66 -0.68
C MET A 251 -25.23 -0.66 0.85
N LEU A 252 -24.69 0.39 1.45
CA LEU A 252 -24.52 0.49 2.90
C LEU A 252 -25.86 0.63 3.62
N ARG A 253 -26.81 1.41 3.10
CA ARG A 253 -28.15 1.55 3.68
C ARG A 253 -28.95 0.26 3.59
N SER A 254 -28.83 -0.51 2.52
CA SER A 254 -29.55 -1.78 2.37
C SER A 254 -29.14 -2.85 3.39
N THR A 255 -27.95 -2.72 4.01
CA THR A 255 -27.47 -3.67 5.02
C THR A 255 -27.97 -3.36 6.44
N VAL A 256 -28.47 -2.15 6.68
CA VAL A 256 -28.93 -1.69 8.00
C VAL A 256 -30.45 -1.78 8.15
N GLY A 257 -31.20 -1.90 7.07
CA GLY A 257 -32.63 -1.69 7.02
C GLY A 257 -33.47 -2.81 6.43
N ARG A 258 -33.37 -4.04 6.96
CA ARG A 258 -34.49 -4.98 6.89
C ARG A 258 -34.60 -5.71 8.22
N PRO A 259 -35.56 -5.35 9.10
CA PRO A 259 -35.92 -6.26 10.17
C PRO A 259 -36.31 -7.60 9.55
N PRO A 260 -36.00 -8.75 10.19
CA PRO A 260 -36.43 -10.03 9.69
C PRO A 260 -37.95 -9.95 9.54
N GLY A 261 -38.42 -10.06 8.28
CA GLY A 261 -39.83 -10.11 7.98
C GLY A 261 -40.42 -11.32 8.63
N HIS A 262 -41.50 -11.10 9.33
CA HIS A 262 -42.44 -12.13 9.76
C HIS A 262 -42.94 -12.94 8.57
#